data_a4df3fb1fafdf98413fba249ce20a78a
#
_entry.id   a4df3fb1fafdf98413fba249ce20a78a
#
_cell.length_a   1.000
_cell.length_b   1.000
_cell.length_c   1.000
_cell.angle_alpha   90.00
_cell.angle_beta   90.00
_cell.angle_gamma   90.00
#
_symmetry.space_group_name_H-M   'P 1'
#
loop_
_entity.id
_entity.type
_entity.pdbx_description
1 polymer ?
#
loop_
_entity_poly.entity_id
_entity_poly.type
_entity_poly.pdbx_seq_one_letter_code
_entity_poly.pdbx_strand_id
1 'polypeptide(L)'
;MTSPTSPQIERVDAIPILITWLQHMAVAEHIDSHWTPHREWEGLRYGQLAVLFLTFILHERDHRLSALAEWVAAHQATLMALTGWTITPADVTDDRLGHLLEILGQDASQITAVQQALGRHIVRVYALPTQVARVDTTSFNVTHAQADGGQSDRALLQFGHSKDQRPDLLQFKQTLATLDPGGVPLLSATVAGNRADDPLYVPTWQDLVVLLGHANFLLVADCKAAALTTRATIAAGDGR
;
A
#
# COMPACT_ATOMS: atom_id res chain seq x y z
N MET A 1 40.06 24.19 20.39
CA MET A 1 40.56 23.04 19.61
C MET A 1 39.41 22.06 19.49
N THR A 2 38.73 22.05 18.36
CA THR A 2 37.69 21.07 18.08
C THR A 2 38.36 19.74 17.71
N SER A 3 38.15 18.71 18.51
CA SER A 3 38.61 17.34 18.18
C SER A 3 38.11 16.98 16.78
N PRO A 4 38.93 16.36 15.95
CA PRO A 4 38.50 15.89 14.64
C PRO A 4 37.38 14.86 14.86
N THR A 5 36.18 15.17 14.34
CA THR A 5 35.06 14.23 14.33
C THR A 5 35.48 13.04 13.50
N SER A 6 35.49 11.85 14.07
CA SER A 6 35.78 10.63 13.32
C SER A 6 34.76 10.52 12.15
N PRO A 7 35.20 10.11 10.95
CA PRO A 7 34.28 9.94 9.82
C PRO A 7 33.21 8.92 10.20
N GLN A 8 31.95 9.31 10.02
CA GLN A 8 30.82 8.43 10.21
C GLN A 8 30.60 7.68 8.88
N ILE A 9 30.63 6.35 8.92
CA ILE A 9 30.39 5.49 7.75
C ILE A 9 28.97 4.92 7.88
N GLU A 10 28.14 5.19 6.89
CA GLU A 10 26.81 4.61 6.77
C GLU A 10 26.78 3.56 5.65
N ARG A 11 26.11 2.45 5.92
CA ARG A 11 25.82 1.44 4.91
C ARG A 11 24.54 1.80 4.19
N VAL A 12 24.61 2.08 2.89
CA VAL A 12 23.45 2.64 2.15
C VAL A 12 22.69 1.62 1.30
N ASP A 13 23.32 0.54 0.88
CA ASP A 13 22.74 -0.56 0.08
C ASP A 13 21.69 -0.08 -0.97
N ALA A 14 20.42 -0.50 -0.84
CA ALA A 14 19.34 -0.17 -1.75
C ALA A 14 18.63 1.18 -1.44
N ILE A 15 18.96 1.84 -0.34
CA ILE A 15 18.25 3.07 0.11
C ILE A 15 18.18 4.14 -1.00
N PRO A 16 19.27 4.47 -1.73
CA PRO A 16 19.21 5.50 -2.77
C PRO A 16 18.22 5.15 -3.90
N ILE A 17 18.16 3.89 -4.30
CA ILE A 17 17.27 3.42 -5.36
C ILE A 17 15.81 3.50 -4.87
N LEU A 18 15.53 3.03 -3.66
CA LEU A 18 14.18 3.02 -3.07
C LEU A 18 13.66 4.45 -2.91
N ILE A 19 14.44 5.35 -2.32
CA ILE A 19 14.06 6.76 -2.15
C ILE A 19 13.80 7.42 -3.51
N THR A 20 14.70 7.22 -4.48
CA THR A 20 14.54 7.80 -5.82
C THR A 20 13.26 7.31 -6.49
N TRP A 21 12.93 6.03 -6.40
CA TRP A 21 11.69 5.50 -6.97
C TRP A 21 10.45 6.02 -6.27
N LEU A 22 10.43 6.08 -4.93
CA LEU A 22 9.30 6.62 -4.18
C LEU A 22 9.07 8.11 -4.49
N GLN A 23 10.15 8.88 -4.72
CA GLN A 23 10.07 10.27 -5.17
C GLN A 23 9.55 10.37 -6.62
N HIS A 24 10.06 9.55 -7.56
CA HIS A 24 9.55 9.52 -8.93
C HIS A 24 8.08 9.13 -9.02
N MET A 25 7.61 8.28 -8.11
CA MET A 25 6.20 7.92 -7.99
C MET A 25 5.37 8.98 -7.24
N ALA A 26 6.00 10.04 -6.73
CA ALA A 26 5.35 11.12 -5.97
C ALA A 26 4.52 10.60 -4.78
N VAL A 27 5.03 9.57 -4.07
CA VAL A 27 4.28 8.90 -2.99
C VAL A 27 3.96 9.86 -1.86
N ALA A 28 4.93 10.69 -1.43
CA ALA A 28 4.71 11.65 -0.36
C ALA A 28 3.63 12.68 -0.73
N GLU A 29 3.70 13.22 -1.95
CA GLU A 29 2.78 14.23 -2.45
C GLU A 29 1.35 13.69 -2.58
N HIS A 30 1.19 12.47 -3.06
CA HIS A 30 -0.13 11.82 -3.15
C HIS A 30 -0.74 11.60 -1.78
N ILE A 31 0.02 11.17 -0.79
CA ILE A 31 -0.46 11.01 0.58
C ILE A 31 -0.81 12.37 1.18
N ASP A 32 0.10 13.34 1.12
CA ASP A 32 -0.07 14.66 1.70
C ASP A 32 -1.21 15.49 1.08
N SER A 33 -1.61 15.16 -0.15
CA SER A 33 -2.76 15.80 -0.82
C SER A 33 -4.12 15.32 -0.27
N HIS A 34 -4.18 14.16 0.37
CA HIS A 34 -5.40 13.57 0.92
C HIS A 34 -5.47 13.69 2.45
N TRP A 35 -4.33 13.68 3.13
CA TRP A 35 -4.27 13.81 4.58
C TRP A 35 -3.35 14.96 4.99
N THR A 36 -3.95 16.00 5.54
CA THR A 36 -3.21 17.15 6.07
C THR A 36 -3.02 16.98 7.57
N PRO A 37 -1.78 17.03 8.08
CA PRO A 37 -1.55 17.02 9.51
C PRO A 37 -2.23 18.19 10.23
N HIS A 38 -2.59 17.97 11.49
CA HIS A 38 -3.11 19.05 12.34
C HIS A 38 -2.11 20.21 12.41
N ARG A 39 -2.61 21.44 12.58
CA ARG A 39 -1.79 22.66 12.61
C ARG A 39 -0.66 22.67 13.67
N GLU A 40 -0.82 21.88 14.72
CA GLU A 40 0.17 21.72 15.81
C GLU A 40 1.12 20.53 15.57
N TRP A 41 1.00 19.85 14.41
CA TRP A 41 1.90 18.78 14.03
C TRP A 41 3.26 19.35 13.63
N GLU A 42 4.31 18.95 14.33
CA GLU A 42 5.68 19.34 14.05
C GLU A 42 6.47 18.19 13.37
N GLY A 43 7.53 18.53 12.65
CA GLY A 43 8.41 17.60 11.98
C GLY A 43 7.87 17.09 10.65
N LEU A 44 8.16 15.84 10.31
CA LEU A 44 7.83 15.25 9.02
C LEU A 44 6.32 15.13 8.81
N ARG A 45 5.86 15.44 7.58
CA ARG A 45 4.48 15.25 7.16
C ARG A 45 4.15 13.77 6.98
N TYR A 46 2.87 13.42 6.83
CA TYR A 46 2.41 12.04 6.70
C TYR A 46 3.02 11.32 5.49
N GLY A 47 3.09 11.98 4.33
CA GLY A 47 3.71 11.41 3.14
C GLY A 47 5.20 11.16 3.30
N GLN A 48 5.91 12.08 3.98
CA GLN A 48 7.33 11.90 4.29
C GLN A 48 7.57 10.72 5.25
N LEU A 49 6.74 10.60 6.30
CA LEU A 49 6.78 9.46 7.22
C LEU A 49 6.51 8.14 6.49
N ALA A 50 5.51 8.13 5.60
CA ALA A 50 5.19 6.95 4.80
C ALA A 50 6.36 6.54 3.89
N VAL A 51 7.04 7.48 3.23
CA VAL A 51 8.21 7.20 2.39
C VAL A 51 9.34 6.60 3.22
N LEU A 52 9.64 7.14 4.40
CA LEU A 52 10.68 6.57 5.28
C LEU A 52 10.32 5.17 5.74
N PHE A 53 9.07 4.96 6.16
CA PHE A 53 8.60 3.65 6.62
C PHE A 53 8.59 2.62 5.49
N LEU A 54 8.13 2.98 4.30
CA LEU A 54 8.21 2.10 3.11
C LEU A 54 9.64 1.77 2.74
N THR A 55 10.56 2.74 2.79
CA THR A 55 11.98 2.50 2.54
C THR A 55 12.55 1.51 3.53
N PHE A 56 12.25 1.67 4.83
CA PHE A 56 12.65 0.74 5.88
C PHE A 56 12.12 -0.67 5.64
N ILE A 57 10.81 -0.81 5.39
CA ILE A 57 10.19 -2.12 5.13
C ILE A 57 10.87 -2.84 3.94
N LEU A 58 11.10 -2.12 2.85
CA LEU A 58 11.69 -2.70 1.64
C LEU A 58 13.19 -3.00 1.80
N HIS A 59 13.91 -2.19 2.59
CA HIS A 59 15.34 -2.35 2.83
C HIS A 59 15.62 -3.48 3.83
N GLU A 60 14.97 -3.42 5.01
CA GLU A 60 15.22 -4.36 6.11
C GLU A 60 14.33 -5.61 6.06
N ARG A 61 13.27 -5.61 5.22
CA ARG A 61 12.23 -6.64 5.24
C ARG A 61 11.58 -6.79 6.61
N ASP A 62 11.49 -5.69 7.33
CA ASP A 62 10.92 -5.57 8.66
C ASP A 62 9.81 -4.52 8.64
N HIS A 63 8.72 -4.76 9.37
CA HIS A 63 7.57 -3.84 9.46
C HIS A 63 7.28 -3.41 10.89
N ARG A 64 8.19 -3.68 11.83
CA ARG A 64 8.05 -3.26 13.23
C ARG A 64 8.22 -1.75 13.33
N LEU A 65 7.20 -1.06 13.84
CA LEU A 65 7.22 0.39 14.01
C LEU A 65 8.36 0.83 14.93
N SER A 66 8.59 0.10 16.02
CA SER A 66 9.62 0.42 17.02
C SER A 66 11.06 0.33 16.49
N ALA A 67 11.31 -0.35 15.37
CA ALA A 67 12.65 -0.49 14.81
C ALA A 67 13.05 0.68 13.88
N LEU A 68 12.07 1.46 13.40
CA LEU A 68 12.35 2.53 12.43
C LEU A 68 13.25 3.64 13.00
N ALA A 69 13.04 4.03 14.25
CA ALA A 69 13.81 5.13 14.85
C ALA A 69 15.32 4.81 14.92
N GLU A 70 15.68 3.58 15.27
CA GLU A 70 17.06 3.12 15.29
C GLU A 70 17.65 3.06 13.87
N TRP A 71 16.89 2.55 12.91
CA TRP A 71 17.30 2.51 11.52
C TRP A 71 17.52 3.92 10.93
N VAL A 72 16.62 4.87 11.23
CA VAL A 72 16.78 6.27 10.81
C VAL A 72 18.02 6.88 11.46
N ALA A 73 18.29 6.62 12.73
CA ALA A 73 19.51 7.11 13.39
C ALA A 73 20.78 6.59 12.72
N ALA A 74 20.78 5.33 12.26
CA ALA A 74 21.91 4.71 11.58
C ALA A 74 22.14 5.23 10.14
N HIS A 75 21.10 5.78 9.48
CA HIS A 75 21.14 6.21 8.08
C HIS A 75 20.77 7.69 7.90
N GLN A 76 20.82 8.49 8.96
CA GLN A 76 20.30 9.85 8.99
C GLN A 76 20.93 10.76 7.93
N ALA A 77 22.25 10.76 7.81
CA ALA A 77 22.94 11.61 6.85
C ALA A 77 22.59 11.23 5.40
N THR A 78 22.54 9.94 5.09
CA THR A 78 22.11 9.43 3.79
C THR A 78 20.68 9.83 3.46
N LEU A 79 19.74 9.59 4.39
CA LEU A 79 18.32 9.93 4.18
C LEU A 79 18.14 11.44 3.96
N MET A 80 18.77 12.29 4.78
CA MET A 80 18.72 13.75 4.62
C MET A 80 19.32 14.20 3.28
N ALA A 81 20.45 13.61 2.87
CA ALA A 81 21.09 13.95 1.61
C ALA A 81 20.24 13.57 0.38
N LEU A 82 19.53 12.43 0.44
CA LEU A 82 18.71 11.94 -0.67
C LEU A 82 17.36 12.65 -0.76
N THR A 83 16.76 13.01 0.37
CA THR A 83 15.40 13.59 0.41
C THR A 83 15.40 15.10 0.48
N GLY A 84 16.46 15.72 0.99
CA GLY A 84 16.50 17.14 1.33
C GLY A 84 15.67 17.51 2.57
N TRP A 85 15.13 16.53 3.30
CA TRP A 85 14.34 16.74 4.50
C TRP A 85 15.24 16.82 5.74
N THR A 86 14.80 17.60 6.73
CA THR A 86 15.37 17.51 8.08
C THR A 86 14.72 16.33 8.79
N ILE A 87 15.52 15.30 9.10
CA ILE A 87 15.02 14.05 9.67
C ILE A 87 15.72 13.81 11.00
N THR A 88 14.94 13.50 12.03
CA THR A 88 15.45 13.08 13.34
C THR A 88 14.78 11.77 13.76
N PRO A 89 15.42 10.95 14.62
CA PRO A 89 14.76 9.75 15.14
C PRO A 89 13.45 10.05 15.89
N ALA A 90 13.31 11.24 16.47
CA ALA A 90 12.08 11.67 17.13
C ALA A 90 10.91 11.89 16.16
N ASP A 91 11.17 12.08 14.87
CA ASP A 91 10.13 12.21 13.86
C ASP A 91 9.46 10.88 13.51
N VAL A 92 10.09 9.74 13.79
CA VAL A 92 9.69 8.39 13.33
C VAL A 92 9.48 7.43 14.50
N THR A 93 8.98 7.92 15.62
CA THR A 93 8.62 7.07 16.75
C THR A 93 7.46 6.14 16.40
N ASP A 94 7.33 5.02 17.11
CA ASP A 94 6.24 4.06 16.95
C ASP A 94 4.86 4.69 17.16
N ASP A 95 4.72 5.62 18.11
CA ASP A 95 3.49 6.40 18.31
C ASP A 95 3.11 7.24 17.08
N ARG A 96 4.09 7.93 16.47
CA ARG A 96 3.84 8.72 15.26
C ARG A 96 3.49 7.87 14.05
N LEU A 97 4.16 6.73 13.91
CA LEU A 97 3.84 5.76 12.87
C LEU A 97 2.49 5.07 13.11
N GLY A 98 2.18 4.73 14.37
CA GLY A 98 0.87 4.22 14.74
C GLY A 98 -0.25 5.20 14.38
N HIS A 99 -0.05 6.49 14.67
CA HIS A 99 -0.99 7.55 14.27
C HIS A 99 -1.11 7.68 12.73
N LEU A 100 0.01 7.61 12.00
CA LEU A 100 -0.02 7.58 10.53
C LEU A 100 -0.89 6.42 10.01
N LEU A 101 -0.66 5.21 10.51
CA LEU A 101 -1.43 4.02 10.08
C LEU A 101 -2.91 4.13 10.45
N GLU A 102 -3.23 4.69 11.63
CA GLU A 102 -4.60 4.97 12.05
C GLU A 102 -5.29 5.94 11.08
N ILE A 103 -4.67 7.08 10.78
CA ILE A 103 -5.20 8.08 9.84
C ILE A 103 -5.40 7.49 8.45
N LEU A 104 -4.43 6.74 7.93
CA LEU A 104 -4.55 6.08 6.64
C LEU A 104 -5.68 5.04 6.64
N GLY A 105 -5.92 4.36 7.76
CA GLY A 105 -6.94 3.32 7.88
C GLY A 105 -8.37 3.81 8.15
N GLN A 106 -8.58 5.09 8.47
CA GLN A 106 -9.90 5.63 8.86
C GLN A 106 -10.91 5.64 7.73
N ASP A 107 -10.47 5.87 6.49
CA ASP A 107 -11.35 5.99 5.34
C ASP A 107 -10.80 5.22 4.13
N ALA A 108 -11.41 4.08 3.84
CA ALA A 108 -11.06 3.24 2.70
C ALA A 108 -11.22 3.97 1.35
N SER A 109 -12.14 4.92 1.25
CA SER A 109 -12.34 5.69 0.02
C SER A 109 -11.16 6.61 -0.27
N GLN A 110 -10.53 7.19 0.75
CA GLN A 110 -9.33 8.01 0.59
C GLN A 110 -8.13 7.15 0.19
N ILE A 111 -7.97 5.96 0.77
CA ILE A 111 -6.94 5.01 0.33
C ILE A 111 -7.13 4.67 -1.16
N THR A 112 -8.35 4.37 -1.59
CA THR A 112 -8.66 4.11 -3.00
C THR A 112 -8.31 5.32 -3.87
N ALA A 113 -8.65 6.53 -3.45
CA ALA A 113 -8.34 7.76 -4.18
C ALA A 113 -6.83 7.99 -4.34
N VAL A 114 -6.03 7.73 -3.28
CA VAL A 114 -4.56 7.80 -3.35
C VAL A 114 -4.01 6.73 -4.29
N GLN A 115 -4.49 5.49 -4.21
CA GLN A 115 -4.07 4.44 -5.14
C GLN A 115 -4.40 4.79 -6.59
N GLN A 116 -5.59 5.33 -6.86
CA GLN A 116 -5.98 5.80 -8.18
C GLN A 116 -5.09 6.95 -8.66
N ALA A 117 -4.75 7.92 -7.80
CA ALA A 117 -3.88 9.03 -8.14
C ALA A 117 -2.45 8.54 -8.43
N LEU A 118 -1.91 7.67 -7.59
CA LEU A 118 -0.60 7.04 -7.75
C LEU A 118 -0.56 6.18 -9.02
N GLY A 119 -1.57 5.33 -9.24
CA GLY A 119 -1.68 4.50 -10.42
C GLY A 119 -1.72 5.31 -11.72
N ARG A 120 -2.53 6.39 -11.78
CA ARG A 120 -2.53 7.31 -12.91
C ARG A 120 -1.16 7.95 -13.14
N HIS A 121 -0.48 8.35 -12.07
CA HIS A 121 0.87 8.91 -12.15
C HIS A 121 1.85 7.91 -12.75
N ILE A 122 1.88 6.67 -12.26
CA ILE A 122 2.76 5.60 -12.73
C ILE A 122 2.47 5.27 -14.19
N VAL A 123 1.21 5.08 -14.58
CA VAL A 123 0.80 4.81 -15.97
C VAL A 123 1.32 5.90 -16.91
N ARG A 124 1.18 7.15 -16.52
CA ARG A 124 1.63 8.30 -17.33
C ARG A 124 3.14 8.40 -17.40
N VAL A 125 3.85 8.33 -16.27
CA VAL A 125 5.31 8.55 -16.19
C VAL A 125 6.06 7.46 -16.92
N TYR A 126 5.61 6.22 -16.78
CA TYR A 126 6.24 5.06 -17.42
C TYR A 126 5.61 4.67 -18.76
N ALA A 127 4.63 5.45 -19.26
CA ALA A 127 3.90 5.17 -20.50
C ALA A 127 3.41 3.72 -20.57
N LEU A 128 2.82 3.21 -19.48
CA LEU A 128 2.40 1.82 -19.38
C LEU A 128 1.23 1.54 -20.34
N PRO A 129 1.24 0.38 -21.01
CA PRO A 129 0.10 -0.05 -21.82
C PRO A 129 -1.11 -0.33 -20.92
N THR A 130 -2.31 0.08 -21.34
CA THR A 130 -3.54 -0.03 -20.54
C THR A 130 -4.58 -0.98 -21.15
N GLN A 131 -4.17 -1.84 -22.08
CA GLN A 131 -5.09 -2.72 -22.83
C GLN A 131 -5.49 -3.97 -22.07
N VAL A 132 -4.70 -4.40 -21.09
CA VAL A 132 -4.96 -5.63 -20.32
C VAL A 132 -4.71 -5.37 -18.85
N ALA A 133 -5.72 -5.62 -18.02
CA ALA A 133 -5.61 -5.60 -16.57
C ALA A 133 -5.94 -7.00 -16.01
N ARG A 134 -5.20 -7.42 -14.98
CA ARG A 134 -5.45 -8.66 -14.24
C ARG A 134 -5.95 -8.34 -12.85
N VAL A 135 -6.91 -9.14 -12.38
CA VAL A 135 -7.38 -9.08 -11.01
C VAL A 135 -7.32 -10.47 -10.41
N ASP A 136 -6.67 -10.58 -9.27
CA ASP A 136 -6.64 -11.80 -8.48
C ASP A 136 -6.90 -11.48 -7.01
N THR A 137 -7.41 -12.47 -6.28
CA THR A 137 -7.67 -12.39 -4.85
C THR A 137 -6.96 -13.53 -4.15
N THR A 138 -6.17 -13.22 -3.13
CA THR A 138 -5.52 -14.21 -2.27
C THR A 138 -5.96 -14.08 -0.82
N SER A 139 -5.80 -15.14 -0.03
CA SER A 139 -6.03 -15.14 1.42
C SER A 139 -4.72 -15.23 2.17
N PHE A 140 -4.65 -14.51 3.28
CA PHE A 140 -3.53 -14.56 4.21
C PHE A 140 -4.02 -15.09 5.56
N ASN A 141 -3.40 -16.18 6.01
CA ASN A 141 -3.68 -16.75 7.32
C ASN A 141 -2.85 -16.03 8.39
N VAL A 142 -3.48 -15.75 9.53
CA VAL A 142 -2.84 -15.06 10.65
C VAL A 142 -2.79 -15.99 11.85
N THR A 143 -1.59 -16.18 12.38
CA THR A 143 -1.36 -16.96 13.59
C THR A 143 -1.02 -15.99 14.73
N HIS A 144 -1.95 -15.77 15.63
CA HIS A 144 -1.74 -14.99 16.85
C HIS A 144 -2.54 -15.62 18.00
N ALA A 145 -2.18 -15.28 19.23
CA ALA A 145 -3.00 -15.65 20.38
C ALA A 145 -4.39 -15.01 20.23
N GLN A 146 -5.45 -15.81 20.33
CA GLN A 146 -6.82 -15.28 20.33
C GLN A 146 -7.00 -14.42 21.57
N ALA A 147 -7.39 -13.17 21.40
CA ALA A 147 -7.93 -12.40 22.52
C ALA A 147 -9.30 -12.98 22.89
N ASP A 148 -9.55 -13.16 24.18
CA ASP A 148 -10.82 -13.67 24.74
C ASP A 148 -12.02 -12.71 24.57
N GLY A 149 -12.16 -12.11 23.42
CA GLY A 149 -13.26 -11.20 23.08
C GLY A 149 -13.91 -11.63 21.78
N GLY A 150 -15.20 -11.84 21.80
CA GLY A 150 -15.98 -12.29 20.65
C GLY A 150 -15.66 -11.52 19.38
N GLN A 151 -15.48 -12.26 18.31
CA GLN A 151 -15.19 -11.73 16.98
C GLN A 151 -16.36 -10.85 16.51
N SER A 152 -16.10 -9.60 16.23
CA SER A 152 -17.09 -8.71 15.60
C SER A 152 -17.26 -9.12 14.14
N ASP A 153 -18.50 -9.23 13.65
CA ASP A 153 -18.80 -9.49 12.23
C ASP A 153 -18.21 -8.44 11.28
N ARG A 154 -17.77 -7.30 11.82
CA ARG A 154 -17.09 -6.23 11.08
C ARG A 154 -15.57 -6.31 11.12
N ALA A 155 -15.01 -7.26 11.87
CA ALA A 155 -13.56 -7.42 11.97
C ALA A 155 -12.98 -7.88 10.62
N LEU A 156 -11.79 -7.38 10.30
CA LEU A 156 -11.05 -7.78 9.11
C LEU A 156 -10.63 -9.26 9.16
N LEU A 157 -10.16 -9.70 10.33
CA LEU A 157 -9.73 -11.07 10.56
C LEU A 157 -10.95 -11.95 10.86
N GLN A 158 -11.28 -12.85 9.95
CA GLN A 158 -12.42 -13.75 10.04
C GLN A 158 -12.02 -15.17 9.65
N PHE A 159 -12.69 -16.17 10.23
CA PHE A 159 -12.63 -17.52 9.68
C PHE A 159 -13.35 -17.55 8.36
N GLY A 160 -12.80 -18.25 7.37
CA GLY A 160 -13.37 -18.32 6.04
C GLY A 160 -12.81 -19.46 5.23
N HIS A 161 -13.17 -19.50 3.95
CA HIS A 161 -12.62 -20.48 3.02
C HIS A 161 -11.16 -20.11 2.71
N SER A 162 -10.22 -20.86 3.31
CA SER A 162 -8.78 -20.67 3.11
C SER A 162 -8.31 -21.35 1.83
N LYS A 163 -7.59 -20.63 0.97
CA LYS A 163 -6.91 -21.22 -0.20
C LYS A 163 -5.79 -22.20 0.23
N ASP A 164 -5.24 -22.05 1.43
CA ASP A 164 -4.18 -22.90 1.99
C ASP A 164 -4.73 -24.08 2.81
N GLN A 165 -6.04 -24.36 2.73
CA GLN A 165 -6.72 -25.42 3.46
C GLN A 165 -6.58 -25.33 4.99
N ARG A 166 -6.52 -24.09 5.53
CA ARG A 166 -6.44 -23.77 6.94
C ARG A 166 -7.68 -22.99 7.42
N PRO A 167 -8.88 -23.63 7.38
CA PRO A 167 -10.11 -23.00 7.85
C PRO A 167 -10.11 -22.75 9.37
N ASP A 168 -9.18 -23.36 10.08
CA ASP A 168 -8.93 -23.22 11.51
C ASP A 168 -8.21 -21.92 11.90
N LEU A 169 -7.68 -21.17 10.94
CA LEU A 169 -6.98 -19.92 11.17
C LEU A 169 -7.83 -18.71 10.76
N LEU A 170 -7.66 -17.63 11.51
CA LEU A 170 -8.15 -16.32 11.11
C LEU A 170 -7.42 -15.89 9.85
N GLN A 171 -8.13 -15.25 8.96
CA GLN A 171 -7.59 -14.78 7.68
C GLN A 171 -8.17 -13.43 7.29
N PHE A 172 -7.47 -12.74 6.40
CA PHE A 172 -8.00 -11.65 5.58
C PHE A 172 -7.73 -11.97 4.11
N LYS A 173 -8.41 -11.27 3.23
CA LYS A 173 -8.19 -11.41 1.78
C LYS A 173 -7.65 -10.12 1.20
N GLN A 174 -6.79 -10.26 0.22
CA GLN A 174 -6.20 -9.17 -0.55
C GLN A 174 -6.57 -9.34 -2.02
N THR A 175 -7.22 -8.34 -2.59
CA THR A 175 -7.42 -8.22 -4.03
C THR A 175 -6.29 -7.37 -4.60
N LEU A 176 -5.73 -7.77 -5.72
CA LEU A 176 -4.69 -7.04 -6.44
C LEU A 176 -5.09 -6.89 -7.90
N ALA A 177 -5.05 -5.66 -8.40
CA ALA A 177 -5.19 -5.37 -9.82
C ALA A 177 -3.86 -4.91 -10.40
N THR A 178 -3.44 -5.50 -11.51
CA THR A 178 -2.17 -5.23 -12.19
C THR A 178 -2.37 -4.96 -13.66
N LEU A 179 -1.43 -4.27 -14.32
CA LEU A 179 -1.36 -4.12 -15.77
C LEU A 179 -0.40 -5.12 -16.40
N ASP A 180 -0.78 -5.64 -17.57
CA ASP A 180 0.09 -6.43 -18.46
C ASP A 180 0.64 -5.56 -19.61
N PRO A 181 1.81 -5.92 -20.15
CA PRO A 181 2.77 -6.88 -19.63
C PRO A 181 3.51 -6.32 -18.41
N GLY A 182 4.08 -7.18 -17.58
CA GLY A 182 4.93 -6.77 -16.47
C GLY A 182 4.29 -6.88 -15.10
N GLY A 183 2.97 -7.06 -15.00
CA GLY A 183 2.30 -7.25 -13.72
C GLY A 183 2.40 -6.04 -12.79
N VAL A 184 2.38 -4.81 -13.34
CA VAL A 184 2.54 -3.59 -12.56
C VAL A 184 1.33 -3.38 -11.65
N PRO A 185 1.48 -3.37 -10.31
CA PRO A 185 0.37 -3.17 -9.39
C PRO A 185 -0.23 -1.77 -9.53
N LEU A 186 -1.55 -1.68 -9.57
CA LEU A 186 -2.28 -0.40 -9.64
C LEU A 186 -3.22 -0.19 -8.45
N LEU A 187 -3.99 -1.22 -8.09
CA LEU A 187 -4.98 -1.17 -7.02
C LEU A 187 -4.87 -2.40 -6.14
N SER A 188 -5.11 -2.20 -4.87
CA SER A 188 -5.10 -3.26 -3.88
C SER A 188 -6.19 -2.98 -2.84
N ALA A 189 -6.97 -4.01 -2.49
CA ALA A 189 -7.99 -3.88 -1.46
C ALA A 189 -7.90 -5.05 -0.48
N THR A 190 -7.93 -4.70 0.81
CA THR A 190 -7.98 -5.68 1.90
C THR A 190 -9.41 -5.83 2.38
N VAL A 191 -9.91 -7.06 2.43
CA VAL A 191 -11.29 -7.36 2.84
C VAL A 191 -11.32 -8.48 3.88
N ALA A 192 -12.44 -8.57 4.60
CA ALA A 192 -12.63 -9.59 5.63
C ALA A 192 -12.46 -11.01 5.07
N GLY A 193 -11.84 -11.89 5.87
CA GLY A 193 -11.47 -13.24 5.45
C GLY A 193 -12.64 -14.14 5.05
N ASN A 194 -13.85 -13.88 5.56
CA ASN A 194 -15.07 -14.60 5.19
C ASN A 194 -15.76 -14.05 3.91
N ARG A 195 -15.25 -12.97 3.32
CA ARG A 195 -15.84 -12.37 2.12
C ARG A 195 -15.73 -13.32 0.93
N ALA A 196 -16.81 -13.47 0.15
CA ALA A 196 -16.75 -14.15 -1.14
C ALA A 196 -15.94 -13.32 -2.15
N ASP A 197 -15.30 -13.96 -3.13
CA ASP A 197 -14.47 -13.28 -4.13
C ASP A 197 -15.32 -12.63 -5.23
N ASP A 198 -16.41 -13.30 -5.64
CA ASP A 198 -17.27 -12.86 -6.76
C ASP A 198 -17.73 -11.39 -6.68
N PRO A 199 -18.18 -10.87 -5.51
CA PRO A 199 -18.59 -9.47 -5.40
C PRO A 199 -17.46 -8.45 -5.50
N LEU A 200 -16.20 -8.88 -5.52
CA LEU A 200 -15.04 -7.98 -5.55
C LEU A 200 -14.66 -7.53 -6.97
N TYR A 201 -15.02 -8.31 -8.00
CA TYR A 201 -14.59 -8.04 -9.37
C TYR A 201 -15.20 -6.78 -9.97
N VAL A 202 -16.50 -6.57 -9.82
CA VAL A 202 -17.18 -5.38 -10.39
C VAL A 202 -16.67 -4.08 -9.76
N PRO A 203 -16.60 -3.93 -8.43
CA PRO A 203 -16.01 -2.73 -7.82
C PRO A 203 -14.56 -2.50 -8.25
N THR A 204 -13.72 -3.54 -8.29
CA THR A 204 -12.33 -3.41 -8.72
C THR A 204 -12.23 -2.98 -10.18
N TRP A 205 -13.11 -3.50 -11.07
CA TRP A 205 -13.19 -3.05 -12.45
C TRP A 205 -13.60 -1.58 -12.56
N GLN A 206 -14.60 -1.15 -11.78
CA GLN A 206 -15.02 0.26 -11.72
C GLN A 206 -13.88 1.18 -11.29
N ASP A 207 -13.14 0.80 -10.24
CA ASP A 207 -11.97 1.54 -9.78
C ASP A 207 -10.86 1.61 -10.85
N LEU A 208 -10.65 0.52 -11.60
CA LEU A 208 -9.72 0.51 -12.75
C LEU A 208 -10.19 1.46 -13.85
N VAL A 209 -11.49 1.49 -14.18
CA VAL A 209 -12.05 2.43 -15.17
C VAL A 209 -11.79 3.87 -14.76
N VAL A 210 -12.01 4.20 -13.48
CA VAL A 210 -11.72 5.54 -12.94
C VAL A 210 -10.22 5.84 -13.00
N LEU A 211 -9.37 4.87 -12.66
CA LEU A 211 -7.92 5.04 -12.69
C LEU A 211 -7.39 5.23 -14.10
N LEU A 212 -7.81 4.38 -15.05
CA LEU A 212 -7.32 4.38 -16.43
C LEU A 212 -7.97 5.47 -17.28
N GLY A 213 -9.14 5.99 -16.86
CA GLY A 213 -9.93 6.98 -17.60
C GLY A 213 -10.70 6.40 -18.80
N HIS A 214 -10.77 5.09 -18.93
CA HIS A 214 -11.52 4.39 -19.98
C HIS A 214 -11.85 2.96 -19.56
N ALA A 215 -12.90 2.38 -20.15
CA ALA A 215 -13.31 0.98 -19.95
C ALA A 215 -12.76 0.02 -21.03
N ASN A 216 -12.08 0.53 -22.05
CA ASN A 216 -11.59 -0.25 -23.19
C ASN A 216 -10.30 -1.02 -22.86
N PHE A 217 -10.40 -1.96 -21.94
CA PHE A 217 -9.34 -2.92 -21.61
C PHE A 217 -9.91 -4.31 -21.39
N LEU A 218 -9.09 -5.35 -21.64
CA LEU A 218 -9.42 -6.73 -21.33
C LEU A 218 -9.19 -6.96 -19.83
N LEU A 219 -10.24 -7.32 -19.10
CA LEU A 219 -10.11 -7.78 -17.72
C LEU A 219 -9.84 -9.27 -17.68
N VAL A 220 -8.71 -9.68 -17.15
CA VAL A 220 -8.33 -11.07 -16.92
C VAL A 220 -8.47 -11.40 -15.45
N ALA A 221 -9.25 -12.41 -15.12
CA ALA A 221 -9.46 -12.88 -13.75
C ALA A 221 -9.68 -14.39 -13.73
N ASP A 222 -9.77 -14.97 -12.51
CA ASP A 222 -10.05 -16.40 -12.35
C ASP A 222 -11.50 -16.75 -12.74
N CYS A 223 -11.83 -18.05 -12.71
CA CYS A 223 -13.15 -18.55 -13.12
C CYS A 223 -14.32 -18.00 -12.28
N LYS A 224 -14.09 -17.45 -11.08
CA LYS A 224 -15.12 -16.84 -10.25
C LYS A 224 -15.66 -15.53 -10.85
N ALA A 225 -14.83 -14.82 -11.63
CA ALA A 225 -15.27 -13.65 -12.40
C ALA A 225 -16.21 -14.02 -13.57
N ALA A 226 -16.30 -15.30 -13.93
CA ALA A 226 -17.12 -15.77 -15.06
C ALA A 226 -18.62 -15.77 -14.77
N ALA A 227 -19.08 -15.41 -13.58
CA ALA A 227 -20.50 -15.28 -13.25
C ALA A 227 -21.22 -14.38 -14.27
N LEU A 228 -22.38 -14.84 -14.78
CA LEU A 228 -23.12 -14.11 -15.83
C LEU A 228 -23.45 -12.68 -15.45
N THR A 229 -23.79 -12.44 -14.18
CA THR A 229 -24.09 -11.11 -13.65
C THR A 229 -22.88 -10.19 -13.68
N THR A 230 -21.69 -10.68 -13.28
CA THR A 230 -20.42 -9.95 -13.33
C THR A 230 -20.07 -9.58 -14.77
N ARG A 231 -20.13 -10.55 -15.68
CA ARG A 231 -19.86 -10.33 -17.11
C ARG A 231 -20.85 -9.35 -17.75
N ALA A 232 -22.15 -9.49 -17.44
CA ALA A 232 -23.16 -8.58 -17.96
C ALA A 232 -22.95 -7.12 -17.48
N THR A 233 -22.58 -6.95 -16.22
CA THR A 233 -22.29 -5.61 -15.65
C THR A 233 -21.06 -4.98 -16.32
N ILE A 234 -19.97 -5.72 -16.47
CA ILE A 234 -18.76 -5.25 -17.15
C ILE A 234 -19.04 -4.91 -18.62
N ALA A 235 -19.75 -5.79 -19.33
CA ALA A 235 -20.11 -5.55 -20.74
C ALA A 235 -21.05 -4.33 -20.92
N ALA A 236 -21.99 -4.13 -19.99
CA ALA A 236 -22.90 -2.96 -20.02
C ALA A 236 -22.13 -1.63 -19.80
N GLY A 237 -20.96 -1.68 -19.19
CA GLY A 237 -20.07 -0.53 -19.00
C GLY A 237 -18.94 -0.44 -20.04
N ASP A 238 -19.11 -1.03 -21.23
CA ASP A 238 -18.12 -1.08 -22.31
C ASP A 238 -16.81 -1.82 -21.97
N GLY A 239 -16.81 -2.64 -20.90
CA GLY A 239 -15.70 -3.50 -20.52
C GLY A 239 -15.64 -4.79 -21.36
N ARG A 240 -14.47 -5.43 -21.37
CA ARG A 240 -14.21 -6.69 -22.10
C ARG A 240 -13.63 -7.77 -21.19
#